data_b0b2cffe2f1c4efbfea4511ac7abbb9f
#
_entry.id   b0b2cffe2f1c4efbfea4511ac7abbb9f
#
_cell.length_a   1.000
_cell.length_b   1.000
_cell.length_c   1.000
_cell.angle_alpha   90.00
_cell.angle_beta   90.00
_cell.angle_gamma   90.00
#
_symmetry.space_group_name_H-M   'P 1'
#
loop_
_entity.id
_entity.type
_entity.pdbx_description
1 polymer ?
#
loop_
_entity_poly.entity_id
_entity_poly.type
_entity_poly.pdbx_seq_one_letter_code
_entity_poly.pdbx_strand_id
1 'polypeptide(L)'
;MKPRDIEIVQSVLEITGPIKPTEVYDKAKELFSEGKIENMFDCGGETPHQSVSAYIYTALNKGEELPFKKVQEKPVLIALKSAAKELGLNAQKPSVPSVKIAHERDLHPFLTYMAFHNENLKCYTKTIFHEESSKSIKGMDRWLYPDMVGVRFLHAELSNENLIAFSKKFDTLPVKLVSFELKKEISVHNCRECYFQAISNSSNEGYLVGRHIDTHNSKLMDLLKRLHASFGIGVIDLRTDEDKSAILLNAKYKEKIDYTVALELSDKNPKFSGFLKSDYDPNHQHRYKEEFDEVKKKEELYPNPSLSF
;
A
#
# COMPACT_ATOMS: atom_id res chain seq x y z
N MET A 1 -24.27 4.35 23.38
CA MET A 1 -23.55 4.62 24.66
C MET A 1 -24.54 5.11 25.68
N LYS A 2 -24.36 4.82 27.00
CA LYS A 2 -25.29 5.35 28.03
C LYS A 2 -25.09 6.88 28.14
N PRO A 3 -26.14 7.68 28.43
CA PRO A 3 -26.00 9.14 28.53
C PRO A 3 -24.90 9.58 29.51
N ARG A 4 -24.84 8.96 30.70
CA ARG A 4 -23.79 9.21 31.70
C ARG A 4 -22.36 8.97 31.17
N ASP A 5 -22.17 7.92 30.38
CA ASP A 5 -20.85 7.62 29.81
C ASP A 5 -20.44 8.67 28.77
N ILE A 6 -21.41 9.23 28.04
CA ILE A 6 -21.19 10.33 27.09
C ILE A 6 -20.73 11.58 27.81
N GLU A 7 -21.36 11.92 28.96
CA GLU A 7 -20.99 13.06 29.80
C GLU A 7 -19.55 12.90 30.34
N ILE A 8 -19.18 11.70 30.80
CA ILE A 8 -17.79 11.42 31.24
C ILE A 8 -16.79 11.65 30.12
N VAL A 9 -17.04 11.11 28.92
CA VAL A 9 -16.16 11.33 27.76
C VAL A 9 -16.07 12.81 27.42
N GLN A 10 -17.20 13.54 27.48
CA GLN A 10 -17.25 14.98 27.24
C GLN A 10 -16.37 15.74 28.24
N SER A 11 -16.53 15.48 29.53
CA SER A 11 -15.75 16.14 30.60
C SER A 11 -14.25 15.86 30.47
N VAL A 12 -13.88 14.63 30.13
CA VAL A 12 -12.46 14.27 29.82
C VAL A 12 -11.94 15.11 28.66
N LEU A 13 -12.69 15.20 27.56
CA LEU A 13 -12.29 15.94 26.37
C LEU A 13 -12.23 17.45 26.56
N GLU A 14 -13.05 18.00 27.45
CA GLU A 14 -13.02 19.42 27.85
C GLU A 14 -11.72 19.80 28.55
N ILE A 15 -11.19 18.88 29.37
CA ILE A 15 -9.98 19.11 30.16
C ILE A 15 -8.73 18.76 29.38
N THR A 16 -8.73 17.64 28.62
CA THR A 16 -7.52 17.10 27.98
C THR A 16 -7.33 17.52 26.52
N GLY A 17 -8.41 18.01 25.86
CA GLY A 17 -8.41 18.19 24.42
C GLY A 17 -8.48 16.84 23.66
N PRO A 18 -7.96 16.78 22.41
CA PRO A 18 -8.00 15.57 21.60
C PRO A 18 -7.22 14.42 22.22
N ILE A 19 -7.86 13.24 22.35
CA ILE A 19 -7.28 12.04 22.98
C ILE A 19 -7.67 10.78 22.22
N LYS A 20 -6.88 9.70 22.36
CA LYS A 20 -7.23 8.39 21.79
C LYS A 20 -8.37 7.74 22.57
N PRO A 21 -9.34 7.09 21.91
CA PRO A 21 -10.40 6.34 22.60
C PRO A 21 -9.90 5.32 23.62
N THR A 22 -8.73 4.74 23.37
CA THR A 22 -8.08 3.76 24.26
C THR A 22 -7.52 4.35 25.54
N GLU A 23 -7.28 5.66 25.58
CA GLU A 23 -6.70 6.39 26.72
C GLU A 23 -7.77 7.08 27.58
N VAL A 24 -9.03 7.14 27.08
CA VAL A 24 -10.12 7.87 27.76
C VAL A 24 -10.40 7.34 29.15
N TYR A 25 -10.42 6.00 29.34
CA TYR A 25 -10.71 5.40 30.64
C TYR A 25 -9.64 5.76 31.69
N ASP A 26 -8.36 5.60 31.31
CA ASP A 26 -7.25 5.86 32.23
C ASP A 26 -7.19 7.33 32.61
N LYS A 27 -7.45 8.21 31.63
CA LYS A 27 -7.51 9.66 31.89
C LYS A 27 -8.72 10.07 32.73
N ALA A 28 -9.88 9.45 32.50
CA ALA A 28 -11.04 9.66 33.37
C ALA A 28 -10.73 9.24 34.81
N LYS A 29 -10.06 8.12 35.02
CA LYS A 29 -9.69 7.64 36.37
C LYS A 29 -8.73 8.62 37.06
N GLU A 30 -7.76 9.16 36.36
CA GLU A 30 -6.83 10.18 36.85
C GLU A 30 -7.60 11.44 37.28
N LEU A 31 -8.43 11.99 36.38
CA LEU A 31 -9.22 13.22 36.64
C LEU A 31 -10.26 13.05 37.77
N PHE A 32 -10.84 11.86 37.87
CA PHE A 32 -11.74 11.52 38.96
C PHE A 32 -11.02 11.49 40.31
N SER A 33 -9.81 10.89 40.36
CA SER A 33 -8.98 10.85 41.57
C SER A 33 -8.52 12.25 42.01
N GLU A 34 -8.38 13.17 41.05
CA GLU A 34 -8.02 14.57 41.29
C GLU A 34 -9.24 15.46 41.62
N GLY A 35 -10.47 14.91 41.63
CA GLY A 35 -11.71 15.64 41.86
C GLY A 35 -12.10 16.61 40.74
N LYS A 36 -11.55 16.45 39.55
CA LYS A 36 -11.80 17.29 38.38
C LYS A 36 -13.01 16.88 37.56
N ILE A 37 -13.46 15.64 37.70
CA ILE A 37 -14.72 15.13 37.14
C ILE A 37 -15.53 14.45 38.26
N GLU A 38 -16.85 14.57 38.19
CA GLU A 38 -17.75 14.08 39.23
C GLU A 38 -18.13 12.60 39.10
N ASN A 39 -18.01 12.05 37.91
CA ASN A 39 -18.46 10.70 37.58
C ASN A 39 -17.37 9.86 36.98
N MET A 40 -17.45 8.53 37.24
CA MET A 40 -16.58 7.53 36.62
C MET A 40 -17.40 6.48 35.85
N PHE A 41 -16.80 5.86 34.86
CA PHE A 41 -17.42 4.76 34.12
C PHE A 41 -17.76 3.58 35.03
N ASP A 42 -19.00 3.10 34.92
CA ASP A 42 -19.46 1.90 35.60
C ASP A 42 -19.17 0.68 34.72
N CYS A 43 -17.87 0.30 34.66
CA CYS A 43 -17.39 -0.84 33.90
C CYS A 43 -16.78 -1.86 34.86
N GLY A 44 -17.53 -2.94 35.14
CA GLY A 44 -16.99 -4.12 35.81
C GLY A 44 -16.20 -4.99 34.79
N GLY A 45 -15.12 -5.61 35.25
CA GLY A 45 -14.33 -6.54 34.43
C GLY A 45 -12.81 -6.30 34.51
N GLU A 46 -12.03 -7.25 33.99
CA GLU A 46 -10.56 -7.20 34.06
C GLU A 46 -9.93 -6.15 33.11
N THR A 47 -10.67 -5.69 32.10
CA THR A 47 -10.17 -4.76 31.08
C THR A 47 -11.15 -3.60 30.80
N PRO A 48 -11.43 -2.72 31.78
CA PRO A 48 -12.42 -1.66 31.61
C PRO A 48 -12.04 -0.63 30.53
N HIS A 49 -10.75 -0.36 30.32
CA HIS A 49 -10.25 0.51 29.24
C HIS A 49 -10.63 -0.01 27.83
N GLN A 50 -10.61 -1.33 27.63
CA GLN A 50 -11.04 -1.92 26.35
C GLN A 50 -12.55 -1.79 26.15
N SER A 51 -13.33 -2.00 27.21
CA SER A 51 -14.80 -1.87 27.17
C SER A 51 -15.20 -0.43 26.82
N VAL A 52 -14.63 0.57 27.47
CA VAL A 52 -14.92 1.98 27.18
C VAL A 52 -14.50 2.35 25.75
N SER A 53 -13.33 1.95 25.33
CA SER A 53 -12.86 2.16 23.96
C SER A 53 -13.83 1.55 22.93
N ALA A 54 -14.27 0.32 23.13
CA ALA A 54 -15.23 -0.36 22.25
C ALA A 54 -16.58 0.36 22.21
N TYR A 55 -17.06 0.87 23.34
CA TYR A 55 -18.30 1.66 23.41
C TYR A 55 -18.20 2.97 22.62
N ILE A 56 -17.07 3.68 22.75
CA ILE A 56 -16.80 4.91 21.97
C ILE A 56 -16.77 4.61 20.47
N TYR A 57 -16.03 3.59 20.04
CA TYR A 57 -15.97 3.22 18.61
C TYR A 57 -17.34 2.80 18.07
N THR A 58 -18.09 2.04 18.84
CA THR A 58 -19.43 1.58 18.44
C THR A 58 -20.38 2.76 18.27
N ALA A 59 -20.38 3.72 19.21
CA ALA A 59 -21.23 4.90 19.15
C ALA A 59 -20.87 5.80 17.95
N LEU A 60 -19.58 6.02 17.71
CA LEU A 60 -19.08 6.79 16.56
C LEU A 60 -19.47 6.15 15.21
N ASN A 61 -19.44 4.81 15.13
CA ASN A 61 -19.76 4.09 13.88
C ASN A 61 -21.27 3.98 13.61
N LYS A 62 -22.12 4.01 14.67
CA LYS A 62 -23.58 4.00 14.53
C LYS A 62 -24.18 5.35 14.13
N GLY A 63 -23.38 6.41 14.07
CA GLY A 63 -23.85 7.75 13.76
C GLY A 63 -24.75 8.35 14.84
N GLU A 64 -24.60 7.93 16.11
CA GLU A 64 -25.29 8.53 17.23
C GLU A 64 -24.97 10.03 17.34
N GLU A 65 -25.91 10.85 17.75
CA GLU A 65 -25.65 12.27 18.03
C GLU A 65 -24.81 12.40 19.31
N LEU A 66 -23.49 12.47 19.12
CA LEU A 66 -22.50 12.60 20.17
C LEU A 66 -21.95 14.03 20.23
N PRO A 67 -21.59 14.56 21.43
CA PRO A 67 -20.95 15.87 21.57
C PRO A 67 -19.50 15.90 21.04
N PHE A 68 -18.93 14.75 20.70
CA PHE A 68 -17.58 14.59 20.19
C PHE A 68 -17.58 13.86 18.84
N LYS A 69 -16.45 13.98 18.12
CA LYS A 69 -16.25 13.33 16.81
C LYS A 69 -14.79 12.89 16.66
N LYS A 70 -14.52 12.02 15.69
CA LYS A 70 -13.15 11.77 15.24
C LYS A 70 -12.58 13.04 14.59
N VAL A 71 -11.37 13.42 15.00
CA VAL A 71 -10.61 14.53 14.43
C VAL A 71 -9.35 14.11 13.74
N GLN A 72 -8.92 12.85 13.93
CA GLN A 72 -7.78 12.22 13.25
C GLN A 72 -8.04 10.71 13.11
N GLU A 73 -7.61 10.13 11.98
CA GLU A 73 -7.81 8.70 11.67
C GLU A 73 -6.65 7.80 12.11
N LYS A 74 -5.42 8.31 12.08
CA LYS A 74 -4.22 7.52 12.43
C LYS A 74 -3.18 8.39 13.16
N PRO A 75 -2.96 8.20 14.46
CA PRO A 75 -3.82 7.44 15.38
C PRO A 75 -5.22 8.05 15.46
N VAL A 76 -6.23 7.24 15.77
CA VAL A 76 -7.58 7.76 15.98
C VAL A 76 -7.59 8.68 17.19
N LEU A 77 -7.95 9.95 16.96
CA LEU A 77 -8.20 10.93 18.02
C LEU A 77 -9.66 11.38 17.99
N ILE A 78 -10.23 11.56 19.16
CA ILE A 78 -11.56 12.15 19.34
C ILE A 78 -11.43 13.50 20.03
N ALA A 79 -12.29 14.45 19.67
CA ALA A 79 -12.38 15.76 20.30
C ALA A 79 -13.84 16.22 20.34
N LEU A 80 -14.12 17.20 21.18
CA LEU A 80 -15.42 17.86 21.21
C LEU A 80 -15.71 18.54 19.87
N LYS A 81 -16.97 18.50 19.45
CA LYS A 81 -17.42 19.19 18.23
C LYS A 81 -17.20 20.71 18.30
N SER A 82 -17.35 21.30 19.47
CA SER A 82 -17.08 22.73 19.74
C SER A 82 -15.60 23.08 19.59
N ALA A 83 -14.73 22.35 20.28
CA ALA A 83 -13.28 22.58 20.24
C ALA A 83 -12.66 22.28 18.86
N ALA A 84 -13.19 21.29 18.15
CA ALA A 84 -12.76 20.97 16.79
C ALA A 84 -13.04 22.12 15.79
N LYS A 85 -14.00 22.97 16.07
CA LYS A 85 -14.35 24.14 15.26
C LYS A 85 -13.39 25.31 15.51
N GLU A 86 -12.94 25.50 16.76
CA GLU A 86 -12.01 26.56 17.15
C GLU A 86 -10.56 26.26 16.78
N LEU A 87 -10.15 24.99 16.86
CA LEU A 87 -8.79 24.56 16.56
C LEU A 87 -8.52 24.38 15.03
N GLY A 88 -9.52 24.68 14.17
CA GLY A 88 -9.38 24.41 12.74
C GLY A 88 -9.22 22.91 12.40
N LEU A 89 -9.37 22.04 13.39
CA LEU A 89 -9.35 20.57 13.29
C LEU A 89 -10.67 20.03 12.75
N ASN A 90 -11.28 20.74 11.80
CA ASN A 90 -12.29 20.14 10.98
C ASN A 90 -11.58 19.07 10.15
N ALA A 91 -11.72 17.82 10.55
CA ALA A 91 -11.35 16.67 9.79
C ALA A 91 -12.31 16.45 8.60
N GLN A 92 -12.51 17.53 7.87
CA GLN A 92 -12.78 17.56 6.48
C GLN A 92 -11.56 18.23 5.83
N LYS A 93 -10.42 17.48 5.68
CA LYS A 93 -9.81 17.55 4.38
C LYS A 93 -10.96 17.41 3.40
N PRO A 94 -11.11 18.34 2.40
CA PRO A 94 -12.04 18.08 1.32
C PRO A 94 -11.75 16.64 0.94
N SER A 95 -12.75 15.79 0.96
CA SER A 95 -12.61 14.42 0.51
C SER A 95 -12.23 14.55 -0.96
N VAL A 96 -10.93 14.53 -1.22
CA VAL A 96 -10.44 14.19 -2.55
C VAL A 96 -11.23 12.94 -2.87
N PRO A 97 -11.98 12.86 -3.97
CA PRO A 97 -12.70 11.68 -4.32
C PRO A 97 -11.66 10.55 -4.35
N SER A 98 -11.53 9.85 -3.23
CA SER A 98 -10.56 8.77 -3.11
C SER A 98 -11.05 7.71 -4.07
N VAL A 99 -10.22 7.39 -5.05
CA VAL A 99 -10.50 6.30 -5.98
C VAL A 99 -10.81 5.08 -5.11
N LYS A 100 -12.02 4.55 -5.26
CA LYS A 100 -12.51 3.46 -4.43
C LYS A 100 -11.74 2.19 -4.79
N ILE A 101 -10.79 1.79 -3.96
CA ILE A 101 -10.01 0.57 -4.13
C ILE A 101 -10.80 -0.59 -3.53
N ALA A 102 -11.56 -1.28 -4.37
CA ALA A 102 -12.33 -2.46 -3.98
C ALA A 102 -11.49 -3.73 -4.07
N HIS A 103 -10.69 -3.86 -5.12
CA HIS A 103 -9.85 -5.04 -5.42
C HIS A 103 -8.37 -4.67 -5.49
N GLU A 104 -7.47 -5.66 -5.38
CA GLU A 104 -6.01 -5.45 -5.55
C GLU A 104 -5.69 -4.93 -6.95
N ARG A 105 -6.45 -5.33 -7.96
CA ARG A 105 -6.31 -4.85 -9.34
C ARG A 105 -6.55 -3.35 -9.53
N ASP A 106 -7.31 -2.74 -8.65
CA ASP A 106 -7.53 -1.29 -8.70
C ASP A 106 -6.24 -0.52 -8.39
N LEU A 107 -5.22 -1.21 -7.85
CA LEU A 107 -3.88 -0.67 -7.58
C LEU A 107 -2.97 -0.67 -8.82
N HIS A 108 -3.25 -1.53 -9.83
CA HIS A 108 -2.35 -1.71 -10.98
C HIS A 108 -2.08 -0.41 -11.74
N PRO A 109 -3.06 0.44 -12.07
CA PRO A 109 -2.80 1.70 -12.77
C PRO A 109 -1.88 2.65 -11.98
N PHE A 110 -1.98 2.67 -10.66
CA PHE A 110 -1.13 3.49 -9.79
C PHE A 110 0.32 2.98 -9.78
N LEU A 111 0.49 1.64 -9.75
CA LEU A 111 1.81 1.04 -9.83
C LEU A 111 2.42 1.24 -11.22
N THR A 112 1.65 1.09 -12.30
CA THR A 112 2.09 1.35 -13.67
C THR A 112 2.61 2.79 -13.81
N TYR A 113 1.86 3.77 -13.30
CA TYR A 113 2.27 5.17 -13.29
C TYR A 113 3.57 5.37 -12.49
N MET A 114 3.63 4.85 -11.26
CA MET A 114 4.82 4.96 -10.42
C MET A 114 6.03 4.29 -11.06
N ALA A 115 5.89 3.06 -11.56
CA ALA A 115 6.97 2.28 -12.14
C ALA A 115 7.57 2.96 -13.38
N PHE A 116 6.73 3.64 -14.17
CA PHE A 116 7.18 4.38 -15.36
C PHE A 116 7.93 5.66 -14.99
N HIS A 117 7.44 6.43 -14.00
CA HIS A 117 8.00 7.76 -13.67
C HIS A 117 9.10 7.71 -12.61
N ASN A 118 9.21 6.64 -11.83
CA ASN A 118 10.21 6.52 -10.77
C ASN A 118 11.61 6.26 -11.33
N GLU A 119 12.59 7.10 -10.97
CA GLU A 119 13.97 7.04 -11.46
C GLU A 119 14.66 5.68 -11.23
N ASN A 120 14.33 4.99 -10.15
CA ASN A 120 14.94 3.70 -9.82
C ASN A 120 14.30 2.53 -10.57
N LEU A 121 13.02 2.66 -10.95
CA LEU A 121 12.29 1.61 -11.66
C LEU A 121 12.37 1.80 -13.16
N LYS A 122 11.91 2.94 -13.70
CA LYS A 122 11.86 3.28 -15.13
C LYS A 122 11.45 2.09 -16.01
N CYS A 123 10.40 1.37 -15.61
CA CYS A 123 9.98 0.16 -16.29
C CYS A 123 8.55 0.26 -16.82
N TYR A 124 8.32 -0.43 -17.93
CA TYR A 124 7.01 -0.67 -18.49
C TYR A 124 6.42 -1.92 -17.84
N THR A 125 5.17 -1.86 -17.39
CA THR A 125 4.52 -2.96 -16.69
C THR A 125 3.54 -3.72 -17.55
N LYS A 126 3.30 -4.99 -17.17
CA LYS A 126 2.24 -5.84 -17.71
C LYS A 126 1.53 -6.54 -16.57
N THR A 127 0.23 -6.37 -16.51
CA THR A 127 -0.64 -7.11 -15.59
C THR A 127 -0.74 -8.58 -16.02
N ILE A 128 -0.55 -9.48 -15.06
CA ILE A 128 -0.68 -10.92 -15.25
C ILE A 128 -2.03 -11.37 -14.69
N PHE A 129 -2.92 -11.82 -15.58
CA PHE A 129 -4.25 -12.29 -15.19
C PHE A 129 -4.19 -13.78 -14.88
N HIS A 130 -4.24 -14.13 -13.60
CA HIS A 130 -4.22 -15.53 -13.14
C HIS A 130 -5.37 -16.37 -13.70
N GLU A 131 -6.51 -15.73 -13.99
CA GLU A 131 -7.70 -16.41 -14.54
C GLU A 131 -7.49 -16.88 -15.98
N GLU A 132 -6.60 -16.26 -16.71
CA GLU A 132 -6.25 -16.62 -18.09
C GLU A 132 -5.20 -17.73 -18.14
N SER A 133 -4.64 -18.12 -16.99
CA SER A 133 -3.65 -19.18 -16.91
C SER A 133 -4.29 -20.57 -16.97
N SER A 134 -3.68 -21.52 -17.66
CA SER A 134 -4.09 -22.91 -17.63
C SER A 134 -3.92 -23.46 -16.22
N LYS A 135 -5.01 -24.02 -15.67
CA LYS A 135 -5.00 -24.58 -14.31
C LYS A 135 -4.31 -25.94 -14.30
N SER A 136 -3.28 -26.09 -13.48
CA SER A 136 -2.73 -27.38 -13.12
C SER A 136 -3.36 -27.92 -11.81
N ILE A 137 -2.68 -28.74 -11.07
CA ILE A 137 -3.19 -29.37 -9.85
C ILE A 137 -3.57 -28.31 -8.81
N LYS A 138 -4.77 -28.42 -8.24
CA LYS A 138 -5.34 -27.49 -7.25
C LYS A 138 -4.35 -27.23 -6.10
N GLY A 139 -3.85 -26.00 -6.00
CA GLY A 139 -2.97 -25.52 -4.93
C GLY A 139 -1.48 -25.43 -5.29
N MET A 140 -0.98 -26.05 -6.36
CA MET A 140 0.42 -25.93 -6.78
C MET A 140 0.74 -24.56 -7.38
N ASP A 141 -0.23 -23.94 -8.04
CA ASP A 141 -0.05 -22.66 -8.74
C ASP A 141 -0.32 -21.44 -7.85
N ARG A 142 -0.61 -21.63 -6.56
CA ARG A 142 -1.11 -20.57 -5.68
C ARG A 142 -0.17 -19.36 -5.56
N TRP A 143 1.13 -19.56 -5.77
CA TRP A 143 2.15 -18.51 -5.65
C TRP A 143 3.11 -18.48 -6.84
N LEU A 144 2.66 -18.98 -7.97
CA LEU A 144 3.50 -19.08 -9.17
C LEU A 144 3.56 -17.78 -9.96
N TYR A 145 2.48 -16.99 -9.94
CA TYR A 145 2.35 -15.81 -10.79
C TYR A 145 2.47 -14.52 -9.98
N PRO A 146 3.35 -13.58 -10.39
CA PRO A 146 3.30 -12.22 -9.87
C PRO A 146 2.03 -11.52 -10.37
N ASP A 147 1.53 -10.54 -9.62
CA ASP A 147 0.39 -9.74 -10.06
C ASP A 147 0.73 -8.90 -11.29
N MET A 148 1.96 -8.38 -11.34
CA MET A 148 2.48 -7.62 -12.47
C MET A 148 3.96 -7.93 -12.69
N VAL A 149 4.38 -7.85 -13.97
CA VAL A 149 5.79 -7.86 -14.35
C VAL A 149 6.15 -6.53 -14.98
N GLY A 150 7.43 -6.16 -14.91
CA GLY A 150 7.95 -4.96 -15.54
C GLY A 150 9.23 -5.25 -16.29
N VAL A 151 9.48 -4.48 -17.35
CA VAL A 151 10.74 -4.49 -18.08
C VAL A 151 11.35 -3.09 -18.11
N ARG A 152 12.60 -2.99 -17.73
CA ARG A 152 13.43 -1.80 -17.92
C ARG A 152 14.39 -2.07 -19.07
N PHE A 153 14.35 -1.22 -20.08
CA PHE A 153 15.25 -1.32 -21.23
C PHE A 153 16.53 -0.53 -20.94
N LEU A 154 17.59 -1.22 -20.59
CA LEU A 154 18.86 -0.60 -20.22
C LEU A 154 19.55 0.09 -21.42
N HIS A 155 19.28 -0.38 -22.66
CA HIS A 155 19.81 0.24 -23.87
C HIS A 155 19.27 1.66 -24.13
N ALA A 156 18.06 1.99 -23.65
CA ALA A 156 17.54 3.35 -23.77
C ALA A 156 18.42 4.35 -22.99
N GLU A 157 19.20 3.86 -22.04
CA GLU A 157 20.22 4.60 -21.31
C GLU A 157 21.59 4.61 -22.02
N LEU A 158 21.79 3.68 -22.96
CA LEU A 158 23.02 3.54 -23.75
C LEU A 158 22.86 4.31 -25.06
N SER A 159 23.06 5.61 -25.04
CA SER A 159 22.99 6.48 -26.24
C SER A 159 24.09 6.20 -27.29
N ASN A 160 24.88 5.14 -27.12
CA ASN A 160 26.04 4.83 -27.94
C ASN A 160 25.84 3.48 -28.68
N GLU A 161 25.79 3.55 -30.01
CA GLU A 161 25.64 2.37 -30.89
C GLU A 161 26.69 1.28 -30.65
N ASN A 162 27.93 1.66 -30.27
CA ASN A 162 29.00 0.72 -29.98
C ASN A 162 28.75 -0.09 -28.72
N LEU A 163 28.10 0.50 -27.70
CA LEU A 163 27.72 -0.21 -26.47
C LEU A 163 26.57 -1.18 -26.73
N ILE A 164 25.63 -0.84 -27.60
CA ILE A 164 24.57 -1.73 -28.05
C ILE A 164 25.15 -2.91 -28.81
N ALA A 165 26.08 -2.65 -29.76
CA ALA A 165 26.78 -3.69 -30.51
C ALA A 165 27.63 -4.59 -29.60
N PHE A 166 28.27 -4.03 -28.59
CA PHE A 166 29.03 -4.76 -27.58
C PHE A 166 28.12 -5.69 -26.76
N SER A 167 26.98 -5.21 -26.26
CA SER A 167 26.02 -6.04 -25.52
C SER A 167 25.53 -7.22 -26.36
N LYS A 168 25.20 -6.99 -27.64
CA LYS A 168 24.80 -8.05 -28.58
C LYS A 168 25.91 -9.09 -28.79
N LYS A 169 27.17 -8.66 -28.87
CA LYS A 169 28.33 -9.53 -29.08
C LYS A 169 28.60 -10.49 -27.92
N PHE A 170 28.22 -10.13 -26.73
CA PHE A 170 28.42 -10.93 -25.53
C PHE A 170 27.13 -11.58 -24.98
N ASP A 171 26.09 -11.67 -25.82
CA ASP A 171 24.78 -12.25 -25.48
C ASP A 171 24.17 -11.68 -24.14
N THR A 172 24.54 -10.44 -23.85
CA THR A 172 24.00 -9.76 -22.64
C THR A 172 22.65 -9.16 -22.98
N LEU A 173 21.59 -9.65 -22.37
CA LEU A 173 20.27 -9.05 -22.53
C LEU A 173 20.28 -7.62 -21.92
N PRO A 174 20.09 -6.56 -22.73
CA PRO A 174 20.09 -5.19 -22.24
C PRO A 174 18.73 -4.83 -21.60
N VAL A 175 18.16 -5.75 -20.85
CA VAL A 175 16.88 -5.60 -20.17
C VAL A 175 16.98 -6.09 -18.73
N LYS A 176 16.18 -5.48 -17.86
CA LYS A 176 16.02 -5.86 -16.48
C LYS A 176 14.55 -6.19 -16.24
N LEU A 177 14.29 -7.39 -15.75
CA LEU A 177 12.95 -7.82 -15.39
C LEU A 177 12.67 -7.51 -13.92
N VAL A 178 11.49 -6.99 -13.66
CA VAL A 178 11.01 -6.66 -12.33
C VAL A 178 9.68 -7.37 -12.11
N SER A 179 9.47 -7.97 -10.96
CA SER A 179 8.19 -8.56 -10.56
C SER A 179 7.57 -7.79 -9.39
N PHE A 180 6.26 -7.70 -9.38
CA PHE A 180 5.51 -6.99 -8.36
C PHE A 180 4.40 -7.86 -7.81
N GLU A 181 4.37 -8.00 -6.49
CA GLU A 181 3.29 -8.61 -5.72
C GLU A 181 2.54 -7.51 -4.97
N LEU A 182 1.26 -7.30 -5.30
CA LEU A 182 0.45 -6.20 -4.76
C LEU A 182 -0.44 -6.69 -3.62
N LYS A 183 -0.56 -5.84 -2.60
CA LYS A 183 -1.46 -6.09 -1.45
C LYS A 183 -2.19 -4.81 -1.06
N LYS A 184 -3.50 -4.92 -0.83
CA LYS A 184 -4.30 -3.79 -0.34
C LYS A 184 -3.88 -3.35 1.06
N GLU A 185 -3.43 -4.30 1.87
CA GLU A 185 -3.01 -4.04 3.23
C GLU A 185 -1.87 -4.97 3.63
N ILE A 186 -0.81 -4.37 4.20
CA ILE A 186 0.31 -5.10 4.80
C ILE A 186 0.35 -4.74 6.29
N SER A 187 0.23 -5.76 7.13
CA SER A 187 0.26 -5.66 8.59
C SER A 187 1.30 -6.63 9.17
N VAL A 188 1.61 -6.50 10.45
CA VAL A 188 2.52 -7.44 11.13
C VAL A 188 2.03 -8.89 11.03
N HIS A 189 0.72 -9.11 10.94
CA HIS A 189 0.12 -10.45 10.90
C HIS A 189 0.30 -11.15 9.56
N ASN A 190 0.12 -10.44 8.44
CA ASN A 190 0.19 -11.02 7.10
C ASN A 190 1.51 -10.75 6.36
N CYS A 191 2.37 -9.90 6.91
CA CYS A 191 3.61 -9.44 6.27
C CYS A 191 4.49 -10.60 5.76
N ARG A 192 4.67 -11.66 6.55
CA ARG A 192 5.49 -12.81 6.15
C ARG A 192 4.90 -13.53 4.94
N GLU A 193 3.60 -13.83 4.96
CA GLU A 193 2.92 -14.50 3.85
C GLU A 193 3.04 -13.67 2.57
N CYS A 194 2.69 -12.39 2.62
CA CYS A 194 2.81 -11.46 1.49
C CYS A 194 4.25 -11.40 0.95
N TYR A 195 5.22 -11.38 1.86
CA TYR A 195 6.62 -11.31 1.49
C TYR A 195 7.13 -12.59 0.81
N PHE A 196 6.71 -13.77 1.30
CA PHE A 196 7.07 -15.04 0.69
C PHE A 196 6.40 -15.25 -0.68
N GLN A 197 5.21 -14.71 -0.90
CA GLN A 197 4.61 -14.66 -2.25
C GLN A 197 5.50 -13.86 -3.21
N ALA A 198 5.96 -12.67 -2.81
CA ALA A 198 6.86 -11.88 -3.62
C ALA A 198 8.23 -12.57 -3.89
N ILE A 199 8.73 -13.39 -2.96
CA ILE A 199 9.97 -14.17 -3.17
C ILE A 199 9.77 -15.23 -4.24
N SER A 200 8.68 -16.01 -4.18
CA SER A 200 8.42 -17.11 -5.11
C SER A 200 8.24 -16.64 -6.55
N ASN A 201 7.79 -15.40 -6.72
CA ASN A 201 7.51 -14.79 -8.03
C ASN A 201 8.63 -13.86 -8.53
N SER A 202 9.78 -13.78 -7.82
CA SER A 202 10.77 -12.75 -8.11
C SER A 202 11.62 -13.05 -9.32
N SER A 203 11.80 -12.03 -10.19
CA SER A 203 12.70 -12.00 -11.34
C SER A 203 14.08 -11.43 -10.96
N ASN A 204 14.73 -10.62 -11.85
CA ASN A 204 15.99 -9.93 -11.49
C ASN A 204 15.81 -9.06 -10.24
N GLU A 205 14.69 -8.33 -10.15
CA GLU A 205 14.26 -7.62 -8.96
C GLU A 205 12.82 -8.00 -8.64
N GLY A 206 12.50 -8.18 -7.38
CA GLY A 206 11.14 -8.42 -6.92
C GLY A 206 10.75 -7.38 -5.89
N TYR A 207 9.51 -6.91 -5.94
CA TYR A 207 8.96 -5.95 -5.02
C TYR A 207 7.63 -6.42 -4.42
N LEU A 208 7.53 -6.31 -3.09
CA LEU A 208 6.26 -6.34 -2.39
C LEU A 208 5.69 -4.92 -2.37
N VAL A 209 4.51 -4.73 -2.92
CA VAL A 209 3.83 -3.45 -3.06
C VAL A 209 2.63 -3.42 -2.11
N GLY A 210 2.70 -2.55 -1.11
CA GLY A 210 1.59 -2.36 -0.17
C GLY A 210 0.93 -1.01 -0.36
N ARG A 211 -0.41 -0.98 -0.33
CA ARG A 211 -1.14 0.28 -0.31
C ARG A 211 -1.05 0.92 1.07
N HIS A 212 -0.56 2.17 1.14
CA HIS A 212 -0.51 2.96 2.37
C HIS A 212 0.14 2.22 3.55
N ILE A 213 1.38 1.75 3.36
CA ILE A 213 2.13 1.06 4.43
C ILE A 213 2.31 2.02 5.61
N ASP A 214 1.96 1.55 6.82
CA ASP A 214 2.18 2.32 8.04
C ASP A 214 3.68 2.31 8.43
N THR A 215 4.41 3.30 7.93
CA THR A 215 5.85 3.47 8.19
C THR A 215 6.15 3.87 9.64
N HIS A 216 5.14 4.31 10.42
CA HIS A 216 5.29 4.62 11.84
C HIS A 216 5.20 3.37 12.73
N ASN A 217 4.70 2.26 12.19
CA ASN A 217 4.66 0.98 12.89
C ASN A 217 6.07 0.35 12.91
N SER A 218 6.83 0.60 13.97
CA SER A 218 8.21 0.11 14.10
C SER A 218 8.32 -1.41 13.97
N LYS A 219 7.36 -2.18 14.53
CA LYS A 219 7.35 -3.64 14.44
C LYS A 219 7.20 -4.14 13.00
N LEU A 220 6.35 -3.49 12.20
CA LEU A 220 6.18 -3.81 10.79
C LEU A 220 7.46 -3.47 10.01
N MET A 221 7.99 -2.26 10.21
CA MET A 221 9.19 -1.81 9.51
C MET A 221 10.43 -2.65 9.85
N ASP A 222 10.62 -3.04 11.11
CA ASP A 222 11.70 -3.93 11.52
C ASP A 222 11.57 -5.33 10.91
N LEU A 223 10.34 -5.85 10.80
CA LEU A 223 10.08 -7.13 10.15
C LEU A 223 10.40 -7.06 8.65
N LEU A 224 9.93 -6.02 7.94
CA LEU A 224 10.21 -5.80 6.53
C LEU A 224 11.72 -5.66 6.26
N LYS A 225 12.45 -4.88 7.08
CA LYS A 225 13.91 -4.73 6.97
C LYS A 225 14.64 -6.05 7.16
N ARG A 226 14.25 -6.88 8.14
CA ARG A 226 14.86 -8.21 8.37
C ARG A 226 14.62 -9.16 7.20
N LEU A 227 13.39 -9.21 6.68
CA LEU A 227 13.05 -10.02 5.52
C LEU A 227 13.82 -9.54 4.26
N HIS A 228 13.89 -8.23 4.05
CA HIS A 228 14.67 -7.64 2.95
C HIS A 228 16.17 -7.98 3.08
N ALA A 229 16.75 -7.88 4.27
CA ALA A 229 18.17 -8.23 4.48
C ALA A 229 18.46 -9.68 4.09
N SER A 230 17.54 -10.61 4.40
CA SER A 230 17.69 -12.04 4.14
C SER A 230 17.40 -12.42 2.68
N PHE A 231 16.38 -11.86 2.06
CA PHE A 231 15.86 -12.34 0.78
C PHE A 231 15.98 -11.33 -0.37
N GLY A 232 16.17 -10.05 -0.09
CA GLY A 232 16.44 -9.03 -1.10
C GLY A 232 15.22 -8.49 -1.85
N ILE A 233 13.98 -8.91 -1.50
CA ILE A 233 12.77 -8.32 -2.09
C ILE A 233 12.60 -6.89 -1.60
N GLY A 234 12.39 -5.96 -2.52
CA GLY A 234 12.12 -4.56 -2.20
C GLY A 234 10.72 -4.34 -1.65
N VAL A 235 10.46 -3.16 -1.12
CA VAL A 235 9.15 -2.78 -0.58
C VAL A 235 8.76 -1.42 -1.12
N ILE A 236 7.56 -1.34 -1.68
CA ILE A 236 6.96 -0.10 -2.20
C ILE A 236 5.74 0.26 -1.36
N ASP A 237 5.70 1.50 -0.88
CA ASP A 237 4.48 2.13 -0.34
C ASP A 237 3.74 2.83 -1.47
N LEU A 238 2.66 2.23 -1.93
CA LEU A 238 1.86 2.74 -3.04
C LEU A 238 0.74 3.64 -2.49
N ARG A 239 0.73 4.90 -2.92
CA ARG A 239 -0.29 5.88 -2.56
C ARG A 239 -1.35 5.97 -3.64
N THR A 240 -2.60 6.02 -3.23
CA THR A 240 -3.76 6.11 -4.13
C THR A 240 -4.58 7.38 -3.94
N ASP A 241 -4.25 8.18 -2.95
CA ASP A 241 -4.85 9.46 -2.60
C ASP A 241 -4.01 10.66 -3.07
N GLU A 242 -2.71 10.47 -3.20
CA GLU A 242 -1.77 11.50 -3.63
C GLU A 242 -0.57 10.87 -4.34
N ASP A 243 0.06 11.62 -5.24
CA ASP A 243 1.26 11.19 -5.97
C ASP A 243 2.50 11.27 -5.06
N LYS A 244 2.54 10.42 -4.04
CA LYS A 244 3.64 10.32 -3.05
C LYS A 244 4.06 8.88 -2.80
N SER A 245 3.84 8.00 -3.78
CA SER A 245 4.34 6.63 -3.71
C SER A 245 5.85 6.59 -3.58
N ALA A 246 6.37 5.69 -2.75
CA ALA A 246 7.80 5.63 -2.44
C ALA A 246 8.33 4.21 -2.37
N ILE A 247 9.58 4.01 -2.80
CA ILE A 247 10.32 2.79 -2.53
C ILE A 247 10.89 2.90 -1.12
N LEU A 248 10.37 2.10 -0.20
CA LEU A 248 10.86 2.05 1.19
C LEU A 248 12.15 1.24 1.31
N LEU A 249 12.26 0.16 0.54
CA LEU A 249 13.44 -0.71 0.48
C LEU A 249 13.67 -1.08 -0.99
N ASN A 250 14.86 -0.78 -1.51
CA ASN A 250 15.22 -1.16 -2.88
C ASN A 250 15.44 -2.67 -2.98
N ALA A 251 14.93 -3.30 -4.03
CA ALA A 251 15.21 -4.70 -4.29
C ALA A 251 16.70 -4.94 -4.54
N LYS A 252 17.19 -6.10 -4.13
CA LYS A 252 18.54 -6.55 -4.49
C LYS A 252 18.48 -7.19 -5.87
N TYR A 253 19.38 -6.78 -6.75
CA TYR A 253 19.50 -7.35 -8.09
C TYR A 253 20.01 -8.79 -8.05
N LYS A 254 19.34 -9.68 -8.77
CA LYS A 254 19.76 -11.08 -9.03
C LYS A 254 20.28 -11.18 -10.45
N GLU A 255 21.52 -11.57 -10.63
CA GLU A 255 22.12 -11.76 -11.97
C GLU A 255 21.44 -12.88 -12.75
N LYS A 256 21.06 -13.96 -12.06
CA LYS A 256 20.41 -15.11 -12.67
C LYS A 256 18.90 -15.06 -12.43
N ILE A 257 18.15 -15.07 -13.52
CA ILE A 257 16.71 -15.32 -13.51
C ILE A 257 16.49 -16.83 -13.35
N ASP A 258 15.49 -17.22 -12.58
CA ASP A 258 15.02 -18.61 -12.60
C ASP A 258 14.27 -18.86 -13.90
N TYR A 259 15.00 -19.37 -14.90
CA TYR A 259 14.43 -19.68 -16.20
C TYR A 259 13.36 -20.78 -16.14
N THR A 260 13.40 -21.65 -15.13
CA THR A 260 12.39 -22.70 -14.96
C THR A 260 11.04 -22.07 -14.63
N VAL A 261 11.02 -21.13 -13.68
CA VAL A 261 9.82 -20.36 -13.35
C VAL A 261 9.36 -19.52 -14.54
N ALA A 262 10.27 -18.83 -15.22
CA ALA A 262 9.93 -18.02 -16.40
C ALA A 262 9.32 -18.83 -17.54
N LEU A 263 9.85 -20.03 -17.81
CA LEU A 263 9.30 -20.96 -18.80
C LEU A 263 7.90 -21.45 -18.38
N GLU A 264 7.75 -21.88 -17.14
CA GLU A 264 6.46 -22.34 -16.62
C GLU A 264 5.38 -21.25 -16.68
N LEU A 265 5.75 -20.01 -16.35
CA LEU A 265 4.88 -18.84 -16.51
C LEU A 265 4.51 -18.60 -17.97
N SER A 266 5.48 -18.69 -18.90
CA SER A 266 5.26 -18.49 -20.32
C SER A 266 4.33 -19.57 -20.91
N ASP A 267 4.48 -20.82 -20.52
CA ASP A 267 3.66 -21.92 -20.98
C ASP A 267 2.21 -21.84 -20.45
N LYS A 268 2.04 -21.35 -19.24
CA LYS A 268 0.74 -21.29 -18.58
C LYS A 268 -0.03 -20.00 -18.82
N ASN A 269 0.65 -18.88 -19.09
CA ASN A 269 0.01 -17.57 -19.24
C ASN A 269 0.29 -16.93 -20.59
N PRO A 270 -0.72 -16.82 -21.50
CA PRO A 270 -0.54 -16.26 -22.83
C PRO A 270 -0.04 -14.81 -22.83
N LYS A 271 -0.44 -13.98 -21.84
CA LYS A 271 0.01 -12.59 -21.76
C LYS A 271 1.47 -12.48 -21.36
N PHE A 272 1.93 -13.33 -20.44
CA PHE A 272 3.33 -13.41 -20.09
C PHE A 272 4.17 -13.94 -21.28
N SER A 273 3.66 -14.94 -22.00
CA SER A 273 4.28 -15.42 -23.24
C SER A 273 4.36 -14.32 -24.30
N GLY A 274 3.29 -13.53 -24.50
CA GLY A 274 3.27 -12.37 -25.39
C GLY A 274 4.28 -11.30 -24.97
N PHE A 275 4.36 -11.00 -23.68
CA PHE A 275 5.35 -10.08 -23.12
C PHE A 275 6.79 -10.51 -23.40
N LEU A 276 7.12 -11.80 -23.27
CA LEU A 276 8.45 -12.33 -23.60
C LEU A 276 8.76 -12.37 -25.10
N LYS A 277 7.72 -12.50 -25.95
CA LYS A 277 7.84 -12.53 -27.42
C LYS A 277 7.85 -11.15 -28.05
N SER A 278 7.60 -10.08 -27.28
CA SER A 278 7.63 -8.73 -27.81
C SER A 278 9.00 -8.44 -28.40
N ASP A 279 9.06 -8.32 -29.73
CA ASP A 279 10.30 -8.06 -30.46
C ASP A 279 10.86 -6.70 -30.04
N TYR A 280 12.07 -6.75 -29.51
CA TYR A 280 12.82 -5.57 -29.19
C TYR A 280 13.40 -4.92 -30.45
N ASP A 281 12.78 -3.81 -30.89
CA ASP A 281 13.37 -2.93 -31.90
C ASP A 281 13.70 -1.58 -31.29
N PRO A 282 15.00 -1.25 -31.08
CA PRO A 282 15.41 0.01 -30.48
C PRO A 282 14.96 1.25 -31.27
N ASN A 283 14.62 1.10 -32.55
CA ASN A 283 14.22 2.19 -33.42
C ASN A 283 12.69 2.43 -33.47
N HIS A 284 11.89 1.53 -32.88
CA HIS A 284 10.43 1.58 -32.94
C HIS A 284 9.79 1.67 -31.56
N GLN A 285 10.03 2.75 -30.83
CA GLN A 285 9.42 3.03 -29.51
C GLN A 285 7.89 2.97 -29.50
N HIS A 286 7.23 3.00 -30.65
CA HIS A 286 5.77 2.96 -30.75
C HIS A 286 5.15 1.55 -30.75
N ARG A 287 5.93 0.48 -31.09
CA ARG A 287 5.43 -0.91 -31.12
C ARG A 287 5.14 -1.50 -29.76
N TYR A 288 5.73 -0.96 -28.70
CA TYR A 288 5.62 -1.54 -27.35
C TYR A 288 4.37 -1.09 -26.56
N LYS A 289 3.66 -0.05 -27.00
CA LYS A 289 2.51 0.46 -26.27
C LYS A 289 1.37 -0.55 -26.13
N GLU A 290 1.18 -1.43 -27.11
CA GLU A 290 0.10 -2.43 -27.09
C GLU A 290 0.42 -3.64 -26.20
N GLU A 291 1.72 -3.90 -25.96
CA GLU A 291 2.18 -5.03 -25.16
C GLU A 291 2.22 -4.72 -23.66
N PHE A 292 2.23 -3.45 -23.27
CA PHE A 292 2.31 -3.01 -21.88
C PHE A 292 1.01 -2.40 -21.40
N ASP A 293 0.88 -2.29 -20.08
CA ASP A 293 -0.22 -1.59 -19.46
C ASP A 293 -0.14 -0.09 -19.79
N GLU A 294 -1.30 0.52 -20.02
CA GLU A 294 -1.38 1.95 -20.32
C GLU A 294 -0.96 2.79 -19.12
N VAL A 295 0.00 3.69 -19.32
CA VAL A 295 0.39 4.68 -18.32
C VAL A 295 -0.63 5.81 -18.31
N LYS A 296 -1.53 5.80 -17.33
CA LYS A 296 -2.53 6.84 -17.15
C LYS A 296 -1.91 8.18 -16.79
N LYS A 297 -2.61 9.26 -17.11
CA LYS A 297 -2.18 10.60 -16.70
C LYS A 297 -2.36 10.78 -15.19
N LYS A 298 -1.54 11.63 -14.59
CA LYS A 298 -1.57 11.94 -13.16
C LYS A 298 -2.96 12.41 -12.71
N GLU A 299 -3.60 13.26 -13.49
CA GLU A 299 -4.90 13.86 -13.20
C GLU A 299 -6.04 12.83 -13.19
N GLU A 300 -5.88 11.74 -13.95
CA GLU A 300 -6.84 10.63 -13.98
C GLU A 300 -6.73 9.74 -12.73
N LEU A 301 -5.51 9.56 -12.23
CA LEU A 301 -5.25 8.74 -11.03
C LEU A 301 -5.46 9.52 -9.73
N TYR A 302 -5.10 10.79 -9.74
CA TYR A 302 -5.14 11.68 -8.58
C TYR A 302 -5.95 12.95 -8.92
N PRO A 303 -7.29 12.81 -9.06
CA PRO A 303 -8.12 13.95 -9.42
C PRO A 303 -8.02 15.04 -8.34
N ASN A 304 -7.67 16.24 -8.75
CA ASN A 304 -7.61 17.39 -7.86
C ASN A 304 -9.00 18.03 -7.78
N PRO A 305 -9.68 18.02 -6.62
CA PRO A 305 -11.01 18.59 -6.50
C PRO A 305 -11.05 20.12 -6.69
N SER A 306 -9.88 20.79 -6.67
CA SER A 306 -9.78 22.24 -6.86
C SER A 306 -9.84 22.68 -8.33
N LEU A 307 -9.90 21.76 -9.29
CA LEU A 307 -9.90 22.04 -10.74
C LEU A 307 -11.20 21.65 -11.44
N SER A 308 -12.23 21.21 -10.74
CA SER A 308 -13.57 21.07 -11.32
C SER A 308 -14.27 22.42 -11.32
N PHE A 309 -14.22 23.09 -12.50
CA PHE A 309 -15.03 24.27 -12.80
C PHE A 309 -16.49 23.88 -13.03
#